data_aaf33c1b8296e5e19161d81ee2631c49
#
_entry.id   aaf33c1b8296e5e19161d81ee2631c49
#
_cell.length_a   1.000
_cell.length_b   1.000
_cell.length_c   1.000
_cell.angle_alpha   90.00
_cell.angle_beta   90.00
_cell.angle_gamma   90.00
#
_symmetry.space_group_name_H-M   'P 1'
#
loop_
_entity.id
_entity.type
_entity.pdbx_description
1 polymer ?
#
loop_
_entity_poly.entity_id
_entity_poly.type
_entity_poly.pdbx_seq_one_letter_code
_entity_poly.pdbx_strand_id
1 'polypeptide(L)'
;SACPGAQGGFEIDVSVEKDPVAHGTLRLRAFLRRFGPHFPLEYIDFMNCGGAEPNWSELYPREWAEAEREALNLTLGKPETAIILDERIAEIRRRRGDRVVLIGGPPCQAYSLAGRGRKPSDLGYVAHDENRHLLYQEYINVLKKLRPAAFVMENVKGMLSSSIEKRKVFDLVTEDLSSGGGSAE
;
A
#
# COMPACT_ATOMS: atom_id res chain seq x y z
N SER A 1 -23.63 21.74 14.89
CA SER A 1 -24.65 20.98 14.17
C SER A 1 -23.98 19.84 13.44
N ALA A 2 -24.03 18.64 14.00
CA ALA A 2 -23.60 17.43 13.30
C ALA A 2 -24.63 17.10 12.22
N CYS A 3 -24.18 16.87 10.98
CA CYS A 3 -25.06 16.36 9.92
C CYS A 3 -25.58 14.98 10.33
N PRO A 4 -26.88 14.78 10.48
CA PRO A 4 -27.42 13.46 10.75
C PRO A 4 -27.40 12.67 9.43
N GLY A 5 -26.63 11.57 9.38
CA GLY A 5 -26.70 10.61 8.28
C GLY A 5 -25.43 10.02 7.73
N ALA A 6 -24.27 10.38 8.20
CA ALA A 6 -23.01 9.76 7.76
C ALA A 6 -22.51 8.71 8.79
N GLN A 7 -23.21 7.61 8.94
CA GLN A 7 -22.63 6.35 9.45
C GLN A 7 -21.87 5.63 8.32
N GLY A 8 -20.95 6.33 7.68
CA GLY A 8 -20.12 5.82 6.62
C GLY A 8 -18.64 5.94 7.03
N GLY A 9 -18.16 4.99 7.82
CA GLY A 9 -16.72 4.86 8.06
C GLY A 9 -16.03 4.32 6.80
N PHE A 10 -14.74 4.65 6.61
CA PHE A 10 -13.91 3.98 5.61
C PHE A 10 -13.68 2.52 6.02
N GLU A 11 -13.83 1.62 5.07
CA GLU A 11 -13.48 0.21 5.21
C GLU A 11 -12.23 -0.07 4.37
N ILE A 12 -11.29 -0.86 4.90
CA ILE A 12 -10.10 -1.25 4.15
C ILE A 12 -10.43 -2.56 3.42
N ASP A 13 -10.44 -2.53 2.10
CA ASP A 13 -10.69 -3.71 1.27
C ASP A 13 -9.41 -4.54 1.09
N VAL A 14 -8.25 -3.89 0.94
CA VAL A 14 -6.95 -4.55 0.80
C VAL A 14 -5.80 -3.62 1.22
N SER A 15 -4.80 -4.20 1.86
CA SER A 15 -3.50 -3.57 2.14
C SER A 15 -2.38 -4.47 1.61
N VAL A 16 -1.34 -3.89 1.03
CA VAL A 16 -0.20 -4.63 0.48
C VAL A 16 1.08 -4.13 1.12
N GLU A 17 1.87 -5.04 1.67
CA GLU A 17 3.17 -4.76 2.26
C GLU A 17 4.13 -5.92 1.95
N LYS A 18 5.36 -5.59 1.52
CA LYS A 18 6.38 -6.60 1.20
C LYS A 18 7.20 -7.04 2.40
N ASP A 19 7.44 -6.13 3.34
CA ASP A 19 8.21 -6.45 4.55
C ASP A 19 7.38 -7.35 5.47
N PRO A 20 7.85 -8.54 5.85
CA PRO A 20 7.06 -9.48 6.64
C PRO A 20 6.74 -8.98 8.05
N VAL A 21 7.59 -8.14 8.65
CA VAL A 21 7.36 -7.59 10.00
C VAL A 21 6.29 -6.50 9.93
N ALA A 22 6.40 -5.60 8.97
CA ALA A 22 5.40 -4.56 8.75
C ALA A 22 4.05 -5.18 8.34
N HIS A 23 4.06 -6.21 7.47
CA HIS A 23 2.88 -6.99 7.12
C HIS A 23 2.23 -7.65 8.34
N GLY A 24 3.02 -8.26 9.24
CA GLY A 24 2.50 -8.82 10.50
C GLY A 24 1.72 -7.78 11.32
N THR A 25 2.26 -6.55 11.41
CA THR A 25 1.59 -5.43 12.07
C THR A 25 0.28 -5.03 11.35
N LEU A 26 0.29 -4.96 10.02
CA LEU A 26 -0.93 -4.66 9.25
C LEU A 26 -2.01 -5.72 9.45
N ARG A 27 -1.63 -6.99 9.41
CA ARG A 27 -2.54 -8.11 9.63
C ARG A 27 -3.14 -8.10 11.03
N LEU A 28 -2.32 -7.88 12.06
CA LEU A 28 -2.81 -7.75 13.42
C LEU A 28 -3.80 -6.58 13.56
N ARG A 29 -3.51 -5.44 12.96
CA ARG A 29 -4.44 -4.29 12.94
C ARG A 29 -5.73 -4.59 12.19
N ALA A 30 -5.66 -5.32 11.08
CA ALA A 30 -6.83 -5.79 10.35
C ALA A 30 -7.70 -6.71 11.22
N PHE A 31 -7.08 -7.64 11.93
CA PHE A 31 -7.73 -8.54 12.87
C PHE A 31 -8.42 -7.76 14.00
N LEU A 32 -7.72 -6.87 14.68
CA LEU A 32 -8.27 -6.11 15.81
C LEU A 32 -9.46 -5.23 15.42
N ARG A 33 -9.48 -4.68 14.19
CA ARG A 33 -10.62 -3.90 13.69
C ARG A 33 -11.93 -4.69 13.63
N ARG A 34 -11.88 -6.03 13.54
CA ARG A 34 -13.08 -6.88 13.53
C ARG A 34 -13.86 -6.84 14.85
N PHE A 35 -13.22 -6.46 15.93
CA PHE A 35 -13.80 -6.38 17.26
C PHE A 35 -14.30 -4.97 17.64
N GLY A 36 -14.13 -4.00 16.75
CA GLY A 36 -14.52 -2.62 17.01
C GLY A 36 -13.76 -2.02 18.21
N PRO A 37 -14.46 -1.43 19.20
CA PRO A 37 -13.81 -0.85 20.37
C PRO A 37 -13.45 -1.87 21.47
N HIS A 38 -13.88 -3.13 21.34
CA HIS A 38 -13.71 -4.18 22.35
C HIS A 38 -12.74 -5.24 21.89
N PHE A 39 -11.46 -5.02 22.11
CA PHE A 39 -10.42 -5.98 21.73
C PHE A 39 -10.53 -7.29 22.52
N PRO A 40 -10.05 -8.42 21.95
CA PRO A 40 -9.94 -9.69 22.66
C PRO A 40 -9.16 -9.55 23.97
N LEU A 41 -9.59 -10.25 25.02
CA LEU A 41 -8.90 -10.21 26.33
C LEU A 41 -7.47 -10.72 26.22
N GLU A 42 -7.24 -11.74 25.39
CA GLU A 42 -5.92 -12.31 25.13
C GLU A 42 -4.95 -11.27 24.52
N TYR A 43 -5.48 -10.35 23.69
CA TYR A 43 -4.68 -9.23 23.18
C TYR A 43 -4.33 -8.23 24.28
N ILE A 44 -5.30 -7.90 25.14
CA ILE A 44 -5.08 -6.98 26.26
C ILE A 44 -4.06 -7.57 27.23
N ASP A 45 -4.18 -8.86 27.55
CA ASP A 45 -3.25 -9.56 28.43
C ASP A 45 -1.84 -9.64 27.83
N PHE A 46 -1.75 -9.96 26.54
CA PHE A 46 -0.47 -9.97 25.81
C PHE A 46 0.23 -8.60 25.86
N MET A 47 -0.52 -7.53 25.63
CA MET A 47 0.04 -6.15 25.66
C MET A 47 0.45 -5.71 27.06
N ASN A 48 -0.27 -6.12 28.11
CA ASN A 48 -0.02 -5.69 29.49
C ASN A 48 1.04 -6.54 30.19
N CYS A 49 1.04 -7.85 29.96
CA CYS A 49 1.88 -8.81 30.67
C CYS A 49 3.10 -9.24 29.85
N GLY A 50 3.10 -9.00 28.54
CA GLY A 50 4.11 -9.54 27.63
C GLY A 50 3.97 -11.04 27.44
N GLY A 51 5.01 -11.68 26.92
CA GLY A 51 5.03 -13.11 26.67
C GLY A 51 4.96 -13.44 25.19
N ALA A 52 4.62 -14.70 24.87
CA ALA A 52 4.43 -15.12 23.48
C ALA A 52 3.13 -14.56 22.91
N GLU A 53 3.18 -14.13 21.65
CA GLU A 53 1.97 -13.71 20.94
C GLU A 53 0.97 -14.88 20.87
N PRO A 54 -0.32 -14.64 21.20
CA PRO A 54 -1.35 -15.67 21.11
C PRO A 54 -1.50 -16.20 19.67
N ASN A 55 -1.89 -17.47 19.55
CA ASN A 55 -2.20 -18.07 18.25
C ASN A 55 -3.60 -17.62 17.81
N TRP A 56 -3.64 -16.45 17.14
CA TRP A 56 -4.89 -15.83 16.70
C TRP A 56 -5.71 -16.71 15.76
N SER A 57 -5.04 -17.51 14.92
CA SER A 57 -5.72 -18.40 13.98
C SER A 57 -6.46 -19.55 14.67
N GLU A 58 -6.01 -19.98 15.83
CA GLU A 58 -6.70 -20.98 16.64
C GLU A 58 -7.82 -20.39 17.49
N LEU A 59 -7.56 -19.22 18.10
CA LEU A 59 -8.52 -18.57 18.99
C LEU A 59 -9.68 -17.93 18.23
N TYR A 60 -9.38 -17.32 17.08
CA TYR A 60 -10.33 -16.52 16.28
C TYR A 60 -10.18 -16.82 14.78
N PRO A 61 -10.44 -18.06 14.35
CA PRO A 61 -10.12 -18.50 12.98
C PRO A 61 -10.83 -17.70 11.90
N ARG A 62 -12.04 -17.25 12.12
CA ARG A 62 -12.82 -16.48 11.17
C ARG A 62 -12.26 -15.07 11.00
N GLU A 63 -12.09 -14.35 12.09
CA GLU A 63 -11.62 -12.97 12.12
C GLU A 63 -10.17 -12.89 11.60
N TRP A 64 -9.37 -13.91 11.91
CA TRP A 64 -8.01 -14.02 11.43
C TRP A 64 -7.95 -14.26 9.91
N ALA A 65 -8.75 -15.17 9.37
CA ALA A 65 -8.84 -15.42 7.95
C ALA A 65 -9.32 -14.18 7.17
N GLU A 66 -10.24 -13.39 7.73
CA GLU A 66 -10.65 -12.12 7.15
C GLU A 66 -9.51 -11.09 7.17
N ALA A 67 -8.70 -11.05 8.22
CA ALA A 67 -7.52 -10.18 8.29
C ALA A 67 -6.44 -10.57 7.27
N GLU A 68 -6.23 -11.86 7.05
CA GLU A 68 -5.31 -12.37 6.03
C GLU A 68 -5.77 -12.04 4.60
N ARG A 69 -7.07 -12.02 4.37
CA ARG A 69 -7.62 -11.57 3.08
C ARG A 69 -7.46 -10.07 2.85
N GLU A 70 -7.44 -9.27 3.89
CA GLU A 70 -7.26 -7.82 3.81
C GLU A 70 -5.78 -7.44 3.69
N ALA A 71 -4.92 -8.01 4.53
CA ALA A 71 -3.49 -7.70 4.57
C ALA A 71 -2.70 -8.75 3.79
N LEU A 72 -2.13 -8.35 2.65
CA LEU A 72 -1.40 -9.23 1.75
C LEU A 72 0.10 -8.97 1.83
N ASN A 73 0.89 -10.04 2.02
CA ASN A 73 2.35 -9.96 1.95
C ASN A 73 2.81 -10.16 0.51
N LEU A 74 2.90 -9.08 -0.24
CA LEU A 74 3.22 -9.13 -1.67
C LEU A 74 4.30 -8.10 -2.02
N THR A 75 5.11 -8.44 -3.02
CA THR A 75 6.10 -7.53 -3.60
C THR A 75 5.59 -7.02 -4.94
N LEU A 76 5.32 -5.72 -5.05
CA LEU A 76 4.89 -5.09 -6.30
C LEU A 76 5.96 -5.26 -7.40
N GLY A 77 5.52 -5.34 -8.65
CA GLY A 77 6.39 -5.52 -9.82
C GLY A 77 6.72 -6.97 -10.14
N LYS A 78 6.23 -7.94 -9.35
CA LYS A 78 6.35 -9.36 -9.68
C LYS A 78 5.13 -9.86 -10.46
N PRO A 79 5.31 -10.72 -11.48
CA PRO A 79 4.19 -11.23 -12.30
C PRO A 79 3.10 -11.92 -11.47
N GLU A 80 3.50 -12.74 -10.50
CA GLU A 80 2.56 -13.42 -9.60
C GLU A 80 1.76 -12.44 -8.73
N THR A 81 2.38 -11.36 -8.29
CA THR A 81 1.71 -10.29 -7.55
C THR A 81 0.70 -9.55 -8.41
N ALA A 82 1.02 -9.30 -9.68
CA ALA A 82 0.12 -8.62 -10.61
C ALA A 82 -1.18 -9.42 -10.80
N ILE A 83 -1.09 -10.74 -10.94
CA ILE A 83 -2.26 -11.62 -11.08
C ILE A 83 -3.16 -11.51 -9.85
N ILE A 84 -2.60 -11.65 -8.64
CA ILE A 84 -3.35 -11.56 -7.38
C ILE A 84 -4.02 -10.19 -7.25
N LEU A 85 -3.28 -9.11 -7.55
CA LEU A 85 -3.81 -7.75 -7.45
C LEU A 85 -4.90 -7.48 -8.48
N ASP A 86 -4.79 -8.01 -9.70
CA ASP A 86 -5.80 -7.86 -10.74
C ASP A 86 -7.12 -8.50 -10.33
N GLU A 87 -7.09 -9.70 -9.76
CA GLU A 87 -8.26 -10.36 -9.19
C GLU A 87 -8.89 -9.55 -8.06
N ARG A 88 -8.06 -9.05 -7.14
CA ARG A 88 -8.54 -8.23 -6.00
C ARG A 88 -9.13 -6.90 -6.46
N ILE A 89 -8.50 -6.23 -7.41
CA ILE A 89 -9.01 -4.99 -8.00
C ILE A 89 -10.35 -5.23 -8.70
N ALA A 90 -10.47 -6.31 -9.47
CA ALA A 90 -11.73 -6.67 -10.13
C ALA A 90 -12.85 -6.94 -9.09
N GLU A 91 -12.56 -7.63 -8.01
CA GLU A 91 -13.49 -7.86 -6.89
C GLU A 91 -13.93 -6.53 -6.25
N ILE A 92 -12.98 -5.64 -5.92
CA ILE A 92 -13.26 -4.34 -5.31
C ILE A 92 -14.14 -3.51 -6.23
N ARG A 93 -13.80 -3.40 -7.50
CA ARG A 93 -14.60 -2.65 -8.47
C ARG A 93 -16.01 -3.17 -8.61
N ARG A 94 -16.21 -4.49 -8.63
CA ARG A 94 -17.54 -5.10 -8.69
C ARG A 94 -18.38 -4.75 -7.44
N ARG A 95 -17.77 -4.68 -6.26
CA ARG A 95 -18.45 -4.43 -4.99
C ARG A 95 -18.68 -2.95 -4.70
N ARG A 96 -17.70 -2.11 -5.03
CA ARG A 96 -17.64 -0.70 -4.61
C ARG A 96 -17.85 0.29 -5.76
N GLY A 97 -17.68 -0.14 -7.01
CA GLY A 97 -17.65 0.74 -8.16
C GLY A 97 -16.49 1.74 -8.09
N ASP A 98 -16.79 3.01 -8.19
CA ASP A 98 -15.85 4.12 -8.06
C ASP A 98 -15.70 4.65 -6.62
N ARG A 99 -16.50 4.15 -5.66
CA ARG A 99 -16.46 4.58 -4.25
C ARG A 99 -15.27 3.99 -3.51
N VAL A 100 -14.08 4.21 -4.03
CA VAL A 100 -12.81 3.71 -3.52
C VAL A 100 -11.83 4.87 -3.41
N VAL A 101 -10.99 4.85 -2.39
CA VAL A 101 -9.83 5.72 -2.24
C VAL A 101 -8.58 4.83 -2.25
N LEU A 102 -7.63 5.15 -3.14
CA LEU A 102 -6.31 4.51 -3.16
C LEU A 102 -5.34 5.34 -2.31
N ILE A 103 -4.70 4.71 -1.34
CA ILE A 103 -3.67 5.35 -0.52
C ILE A 103 -2.38 4.56 -0.66
N GLY A 104 -1.26 5.22 -0.93
CA GLY A 104 0.03 4.56 -1.01
C GLY A 104 1.19 5.52 -1.12
N GLY A 105 2.38 5.03 -0.75
CA GLY A 105 3.64 5.74 -0.86
C GLY A 105 4.69 4.88 -1.56
N PRO A 106 4.82 4.97 -2.89
CA PRO A 106 5.93 4.29 -3.58
C PRO A 106 7.25 4.82 -3.04
N PRO A 107 8.23 3.93 -2.70
CA PRO A 107 9.48 4.34 -2.08
C PRO A 107 10.27 5.28 -3.01
N CYS A 108 10.54 6.49 -2.52
CA CYS A 108 11.25 7.53 -3.24
C CYS A 108 12.78 7.45 -3.09
N GLN A 109 13.31 6.45 -2.37
CA GLN A 109 14.75 6.31 -2.12
C GLN A 109 15.59 6.17 -3.40
N ALA A 110 15.00 5.69 -4.48
CA ALA A 110 15.63 5.68 -5.80
C ALA A 110 15.96 7.08 -6.32
N TYR A 111 15.20 8.07 -5.89
CA TYR A 111 15.34 9.44 -6.38
C TYR A 111 16.25 10.32 -5.51
N SER A 112 16.44 9.99 -4.23
CA SER A 112 17.25 10.78 -3.32
C SER A 112 18.76 10.55 -3.47
N LEU A 113 19.20 9.46 -4.08
CA LEU A 113 20.61 9.06 -4.21
C LEU A 113 21.21 9.44 -5.58
N ALA A 114 20.39 9.61 -6.62
CA ALA A 114 20.88 10.00 -7.95
C ALA A 114 21.50 11.41 -8.01
N GLY A 115 21.23 12.26 -6.99
CA GLY A 115 21.75 13.63 -6.93
C GLY A 115 22.95 13.87 -6.02
N ARG A 116 23.42 12.89 -5.26
CA ARG A 116 24.58 13.06 -4.38
C ARG A 116 25.71 12.15 -4.84
N GLY A 117 26.64 12.74 -5.60
CA GLY A 117 27.81 12.11 -6.16
C GLY A 117 28.57 11.22 -5.18
N ARG A 118 28.30 9.92 -5.22
CA ARG A 118 29.15 8.87 -4.70
C ARG A 118 29.90 8.22 -5.85
N LYS A 119 31.21 8.05 -5.63
CA LYS A 119 32.14 7.47 -6.61
C LYS A 119 31.73 6.04 -7.00
N PRO A 120 32.03 5.60 -8.25
CA PRO A 120 31.64 4.28 -8.78
C PRO A 120 32.33 3.05 -8.15
N SER A 121 32.90 3.15 -6.96
CA SER A 121 33.72 2.07 -6.36
C SER A 121 32.96 1.08 -5.50
N ASP A 122 31.65 1.24 -5.29
CA ASP A 122 30.83 0.28 -4.54
C ASP A 122 29.96 -0.57 -5.48
N LEU A 123 30.62 -1.55 -6.11
CA LEU A 123 30.04 -2.51 -7.07
C LEU A 123 28.94 -3.43 -6.50
N GLY A 124 28.58 -3.31 -5.22
CA GLY A 124 27.52 -4.12 -4.59
C GLY A 124 26.14 -3.46 -4.54
N TYR A 125 26.00 -2.18 -4.91
CA TYR A 125 24.78 -1.40 -4.68
C TYR A 125 23.93 -1.10 -5.94
N VAL A 126 24.44 -1.40 -7.12
CA VAL A 126 23.84 -1.00 -8.40
C VAL A 126 22.63 -1.87 -8.79
N ALA A 127 22.62 -3.14 -8.42
CA ALA A 127 21.56 -4.08 -8.81
C ALA A 127 20.21 -3.86 -8.07
N HIS A 128 20.21 -3.10 -6.94
CA HIS A 128 18.99 -2.81 -6.18
C HIS A 128 18.24 -1.56 -6.66
N ASP A 129 18.85 -0.74 -7.49
CA ASP A 129 18.31 0.58 -7.89
C ASP A 129 17.40 0.52 -9.11
N GLU A 130 17.62 -0.43 -10.03
CA GLU A 130 16.80 -0.55 -11.25
C GLU A 130 15.34 -0.91 -10.95
N ASN A 131 15.06 -1.67 -9.92
CA ASN A 131 13.70 -2.07 -9.56
C ASN A 131 12.90 -0.98 -8.80
N ARG A 132 13.55 0.04 -8.27
CA ARG A 132 12.88 1.09 -7.49
C ARG A 132 12.22 2.15 -8.38
N HIS A 133 12.74 2.37 -9.57
CA HIS A 133 12.13 3.25 -10.57
C HIS A 133 10.78 2.70 -11.06
N LEU A 134 10.57 1.38 -10.97
CA LEU A 134 9.37 0.73 -11.43
C LEU A 134 8.21 0.80 -10.41
N LEU A 135 8.48 1.04 -9.12
CA LEU A 135 7.43 0.97 -8.09
C LEU A 135 6.39 2.08 -8.20
N TYR A 136 6.77 3.28 -8.66
CA TYR A 136 5.76 4.30 -8.94
C TYR A 136 4.88 3.90 -10.14
N GLN A 137 5.44 3.22 -11.15
CA GLN A 137 4.69 2.69 -12.29
C GLN A 137 3.67 1.67 -11.84
N GLU A 138 4.02 0.81 -10.86
CA GLU A 138 3.09 -0.13 -10.27
C GLU A 138 1.93 0.58 -9.56
N TYR A 139 2.21 1.68 -8.85
CA TYR A 139 1.15 2.51 -8.27
C TYR A 139 0.23 3.10 -9.35
N ILE A 140 0.79 3.62 -10.44
CA ILE A 140 0.02 4.12 -11.59
C ILE A 140 -0.80 2.99 -12.25
N ASN A 141 -0.22 1.78 -12.39
CA ASN A 141 -0.93 0.62 -12.93
C ASN A 141 -2.14 0.26 -12.07
N VAL A 142 -1.97 0.22 -10.74
CA VAL A 142 -3.09 -0.01 -9.81
C VAL A 142 -4.14 1.09 -9.96
N LEU A 143 -3.73 2.35 -10.05
CA LEU A 143 -4.62 3.49 -10.19
C LEU A 143 -5.45 3.41 -11.48
N LYS A 144 -4.81 3.09 -12.62
CA LYS A 144 -5.47 2.89 -13.92
C LYS A 144 -6.50 1.75 -13.90
N LYS A 145 -6.18 0.63 -13.23
CA LYS A 145 -7.05 -0.53 -13.13
C LYS A 145 -8.18 -0.32 -12.12
N LEU A 146 -7.87 0.26 -10.96
CA LEU A 146 -8.83 0.47 -9.87
C LEU A 146 -9.82 1.59 -10.19
N ARG A 147 -9.37 2.68 -10.84
CA ARG A 147 -10.16 3.89 -11.14
C ARG A 147 -10.89 4.42 -9.90
N PRO A 148 -10.17 4.76 -8.84
CA PRO A 148 -10.77 5.22 -7.59
C PRO A 148 -11.36 6.63 -7.74
N ALA A 149 -12.32 7.00 -6.87
CA ALA A 149 -12.86 8.38 -6.80
C ALA A 149 -11.79 9.39 -6.37
N ALA A 150 -10.83 8.95 -5.55
CA ALA A 150 -9.71 9.76 -5.11
C ALA A 150 -8.49 8.87 -4.83
N PHE A 151 -7.31 9.48 -4.87
CA PHE A 151 -6.09 8.82 -4.42
C PHE A 151 -5.25 9.75 -3.56
N VAL A 152 -4.47 9.16 -2.66
CA VAL A 152 -3.47 9.85 -1.85
C VAL A 152 -2.13 9.17 -2.10
N MET A 153 -1.20 9.90 -2.69
CA MET A 153 0.17 9.46 -2.83
C MET A 153 1.01 10.19 -1.79
N GLU A 154 1.43 9.48 -0.75
CA GLU A 154 2.36 10.03 0.21
C GLU A 154 3.78 9.97 -0.34
N ASN A 155 4.57 10.99 -0.03
CA ASN A 155 5.93 11.06 -0.52
C ASN A 155 6.86 11.80 0.42
N VAL A 156 8.14 11.50 0.34
CA VAL A 156 9.18 12.25 1.04
C VAL A 156 9.72 13.38 0.15
N LYS A 157 10.24 14.43 0.78
CA LYS A 157 10.81 15.63 0.12
C LYS A 157 11.78 15.33 -1.04
N GLY A 158 12.38 14.14 -1.07
CA GLY A 158 13.30 13.71 -2.13
C GLY A 158 12.70 13.72 -3.53
N MET A 159 11.41 13.47 -3.70
CA MET A 159 10.76 13.44 -5.01
C MET A 159 10.69 14.83 -5.67
N LEU A 160 10.52 15.89 -4.86
CA LEU A 160 10.47 17.26 -5.37
C LEU A 160 11.84 17.77 -5.89
N SER A 161 12.93 17.20 -5.37
CA SER A 161 14.29 17.60 -5.69
C SER A 161 15.03 16.67 -6.65
N SER A 162 14.45 15.50 -6.95
CA SER A 162 15.07 14.48 -7.78
C SER A 162 14.75 14.64 -9.25
N SER A 163 15.72 14.30 -10.11
CA SER A 163 15.57 14.37 -11.55
C SER A 163 16.07 13.07 -12.19
N ILE A 164 15.34 12.60 -13.21
CA ILE A 164 15.72 11.50 -14.10
C ILE A 164 15.88 12.13 -15.48
N GLU A 165 17.03 11.90 -16.14
CA GLU A 165 17.31 12.43 -17.48
C GLU A 165 17.03 13.95 -17.63
N LYS A 166 17.39 14.73 -16.60
CA LYS A 166 17.16 16.18 -16.49
C LYS A 166 15.69 16.61 -16.30
N ARG A 167 14.73 15.70 -16.20
CA ARG A 167 13.32 16.00 -15.86
C ARG A 167 13.07 15.74 -14.38
N LYS A 168 12.30 16.60 -13.71
CA LYS A 168 11.90 16.37 -12.31
C LYS A 168 10.98 15.17 -12.25
N VAL A 169 11.22 14.30 -11.27
CA VAL A 169 10.36 13.11 -11.04
C VAL A 169 8.93 13.50 -10.78
N PHE A 170 8.71 14.60 -10.05
CA PHE A 170 7.37 15.12 -9.79
C PHE A 170 6.60 15.45 -11.07
N ASP A 171 7.27 16.06 -12.05
CA ASP A 171 6.65 16.42 -13.33
C ASP A 171 6.28 15.16 -14.13
N LEU A 172 7.16 14.14 -14.13
CA LEU A 172 6.89 12.84 -14.78
C LEU A 172 5.67 12.14 -14.17
N VAL A 173 5.60 12.08 -12.82
CA VAL A 173 4.47 11.48 -12.12
C VAL A 173 3.17 12.24 -12.40
N THR A 174 3.24 13.57 -12.41
CA THR A 174 2.06 14.42 -12.69
C THR A 174 1.56 14.24 -14.11
N GLU A 175 2.48 14.10 -15.08
CA GLU A 175 2.16 13.85 -16.49
C GLU A 175 1.51 12.47 -16.67
N ASP A 176 2.08 11.42 -16.05
CA ASP A 176 1.52 10.08 -16.08
C ASP A 176 0.13 10.01 -15.44
N LEU A 177 -0.08 10.74 -14.34
CA LEU A 177 -1.38 10.85 -13.68
C LEU A 177 -2.40 11.59 -14.56
N SER A 178 -1.97 12.67 -15.23
CA SER A 178 -2.83 13.47 -16.09
C SER A 178 -3.20 12.72 -17.37
N SER A 179 -2.28 11.94 -17.94
CA SER A 179 -2.54 11.12 -19.12
C SER A 179 -3.38 9.88 -18.84
N GLY A 180 -3.38 9.39 -17.59
CA GLY A 180 -4.21 8.25 -17.16
C GLY A 180 -5.66 8.59 -16.91
N GLY A 181 -6.02 9.87 -16.82
CA GLY A 181 -7.41 10.34 -16.61
C GLY A 181 -8.19 10.69 -17.88
N GLY A 182 -7.55 10.68 -19.03
CA GLY A 182 -8.14 11.12 -20.28
C GLY A 182 -8.21 10.02 -21.33
N SER A 183 -9.25 9.21 -21.29
CA SER A 183 -9.89 8.60 -22.47
C SER A 183 -11.16 7.91 -21.99
N ALA A 184 -12.19 8.68 -21.78
CA ALA A 184 -13.57 8.19 -21.89
C ALA A 184 -14.04 8.65 -23.30
N GLU A 185 -14.00 7.78 -24.27
CA GLU A 185 -14.93 7.70 -25.38
C GLU A 185 -15.76 6.44 -25.22
#